data_797b97c1ae50c581d89ad421a06f7094
#
_entry.id   797b97c1ae50c581d89ad421a06f7094
#
_cell.length_a   1.000
_cell.length_b   1.000
_cell.length_c   1.000
_cell.angle_alpha   90.00
_cell.angle_beta   90.00
_cell.angle_gamma   90.00
#
_symmetry.space_group_name_H-M   'P 1'
#
loop_
_entity.id
_entity.type
_entity.pdbx_description
1 polymer ?
#
loop_
_entity_poly.entity_id
_entity_poly.type
_entity_poly.pdbx_seq_one_letter_code
_entity_poly.pdbx_strand_id
1 'polypeptide(L)'
;ASFAGGQRYAATWTGDNSSTWDHLKLSVAQTLNLGLSGFSWAGADVGGFTGGPSPELLTRWFQYAAFAPIFRDHSQKDSPRAEPWVHGAEHLAIRRRYVEERYRLMPFIYALAEANSRTGDPIMRPILYDYPETLKVDCDTSMQFTLGGKLLVAGSAKPESPATYKACLPAGGWYDYWTGAAVSGQAAADRKMELLDLTPVPDVLPVFVRAGTVLPRQ
;
A
#
# COMPACT_ATOMS: atom_id res chain seq x y z
N ALA A 1 -9.28 1.29 -19.71
CA ALA A 1 -8.17 1.38 -20.66
C ALA A 1 -7.65 2.82 -20.68
N SER A 2 -6.33 2.99 -20.87
CA SER A 2 -5.68 4.28 -20.96
C SER A 2 -4.75 4.31 -22.18
N PHE A 3 -4.27 5.48 -22.55
CA PHE A 3 -3.38 5.70 -23.69
C PHE A 3 -2.24 6.64 -23.29
N ALA A 4 -1.13 6.60 -24.02
CA ALA A 4 0.02 7.46 -23.77
C ALA A 4 -0.39 8.95 -23.80
N GLY A 5 -0.11 9.67 -22.73
CA GLY A 5 -0.55 11.05 -22.53
C GLY A 5 -1.84 11.19 -21.71
N GLY A 6 -2.62 10.12 -21.54
CA GLY A 6 -3.85 10.13 -20.73
C GLY A 6 -3.62 10.49 -19.27
N GLN A 7 -2.45 10.15 -18.73
CA GLN A 7 -2.05 10.47 -17.36
C GLN A 7 -2.02 11.98 -17.04
N ARG A 8 -2.02 12.82 -18.04
CA ARG A 8 -2.08 14.28 -17.88
C ARG A 8 -3.47 14.78 -17.48
N TYR A 9 -4.50 13.99 -17.73
CA TYR A 9 -5.89 14.42 -17.64
C TYR A 9 -6.73 13.58 -16.68
N ALA A 10 -6.33 12.32 -16.43
CA ALA A 10 -7.14 11.40 -15.66
C ALA A 10 -6.29 10.38 -14.89
N ALA A 11 -6.84 9.92 -13.77
CA ALA A 11 -6.37 8.71 -13.11
C ALA A 11 -6.76 7.46 -13.92
N THR A 12 -6.05 6.37 -13.70
CA THR A 12 -6.32 5.06 -14.31
C THR A 12 -6.68 4.06 -13.24
N TRP A 13 -7.80 3.34 -13.42
CA TRP A 13 -8.11 2.23 -12.56
C TRP A 13 -7.75 0.89 -13.23
N THR A 14 -7.55 -0.14 -12.43
CA THR A 14 -7.02 -1.44 -12.89
C THR A 14 -8.03 -2.33 -13.62
N GLY A 15 -9.27 -1.87 -13.79
CA GLY A 15 -10.35 -2.62 -14.43
C GLY A 15 -11.22 -3.37 -13.40
N ASP A 16 -12.18 -4.13 -13.92
CA ASP A 16 -13.18 -4.87 -13.14
C ASP A 16 -12.51 -6.05 -12.42
N ASN A 17 -12.13 -5.85 -11.18
CA ASN A 17 -11.54 -6.86 -10.33
C ASN A 17 -12.61 -7.65 -9.56
N SER A 18 -12.28 -8.86 -9.13
CA SER A 18 -13.17 -9.70 -8.33
C SER A 18 -12.83 -9.65 -6.84
N SER A 19 -13.82 -9.93 -6.00
CA SER A 19 -13.68 -9.97 -4.54
C SER A 19 -12.94 -11.23 -4.09
N THR A 20 -11.64 -11.33 -4.42
CA THR A 20 -10.76 -12.45 -4.07
C THR A 20 -9.40 -11.98 -3.57
N TRP A 21 -8.73 -12.82 -2.81
CA TRP A 21 -7.36 -12.57 -2.33
C TRP A 21 -6.37 -12.39 -3.48
N ASP A 22 -6.52 -13.18 -4.54
CA ASP A 22 -5.65 -13.07 -5.72
C ASP A 22 -5.81 -11.72 -6.42
N HIS A 23 -7.04 -11.19 -6.48
CA HIS A 23 -7.28 -9.86 -7.04
C HIS A 23 -6.78 -8.74 -6.12
N LEU A 24 -6.80 -8.91 -4.79
CA LEU A 24 -6.11 -7.98 -3.88
C LEU A 24 -4.60 -7.94 -4.19
N LYS A 25 -3.95 -9.11 -4.28
CA LYS A 25 -2.52 -9.21 -4.63
C LYS A 25 -2.22 -8.62 -6.01
N LEU A 26 -3.06 -8.97 -6.99
CA LEU A 26 -2.95 -8.46 -8.35
C LEU A 26 -3.09 -6.93 -8.40
N SER A 27 -3.98 -6.34 -7.59
CA SER A 27 -4.18 -4.89 -7.55
C SER A 27 -2.94 -4.13 -7.10
N VAL A 28 -2.18 -4.67 -6.15
CA VAL A 28 -0.90 -4.11 -5.73
C VAL A 28 0.09 -4.14 -6.90
N ALA A 29 0.27 -5.32 -7.51
CA ALA A 29 1.20 -5.50 -8.64
C ALA A 29 0.83 -4.60 -9.84
N GLN A 30 -0.44 -4.52 -10.19
CA GLN A 30 -0.90 -3.68 -11.31
C GLN A 30 -0.68 -2.19 -11.03
N THR A 31 -0.98 -1.73 -9.80
CA THR A 31 -0.77 -0.32 -9.42
C THR A 31 0.72 0.05 -9.49
N LEU A 32 1.60 -0.83 -9.02
CA LEU A 32 3.05 -0.65 -9.12
C LEU A 32 3.51 -0.57 -10.58
N ASN A 33 3.06 -1.49 -11.43
CA ASN A 33 3.42 -1.51 -12.85
C ASN A 33 2.89 -0.30 -13.62
N LEU A 34 1.67 0.15 -13.32
CA LEU A 34 1.12 1.38 -13.88
C LEU A 34 1.95 2.60 -13.47
N GLY A 35 2.35 2.68 -12.19
CA GLY A 35 3.26 3.73 -11.71
C GLY A 35 4.57 3.75 -12.48
N LEU A 36 5.23 2.61 -12.64
CA LEU A 36 6.47 2.46 -13.42
C LEU A 36 6.28 2.80 -14.91
N SER A 37 5.07 2.66 -15.42
CA SER A 37 4.70 3.01 -16.80
C SER A 37 4.29 4.49 -16.97
N GLY A 38 4.43 5.32 -15.92
CA GLY A 38 4.09 6.74 -15.94
C GLY A 38 2.64 7.07 -15.56
N PHE A 39 1.85 6.08 -15.11
CA PHE A 39 0.48 6.28 -14.64
C PHE A 39 0.42 6.21 -13.12
N SER A 40 1.02 7.19 -12.44
CA SER A 40 1.17 7.20 -10.97
C SER A 40 -0.16 7.31 -10.22
N TRP A 41 -1.17 7.96 -10.81
CA TRP A 41 -2.52 8.02 -10.27
C TRP A 41 -3.32 6.79 -10.72
N ALA A 42 -3.05 5.67 -10.08
CA ALA A 42 -3.71 4.40 -10.35
C ALA A 42 -4.21 3.75 -9.05
N GLY A 43 -5.19 2.87 -9.19
CA GLY A 43 -5.72 2.07 -8.09
C GLY A 43 -6.79 1.11 -8.55
N ALA A 44 -7.19 0.21 -7.64
CA ALA A 44 -8.22 -0.79 -7.84
C ALA A 44 -9.49 -0.44 -7.09
N ASP A 45 -10.60 -1.06 -7.47
CA ASP A 45 -11.83 -1.00 -6.70
C ASP A 45 -11.67 -1.80 -5.41
N VAL A 46 -11.80 -1.12 -4.28
CA VAL A 46 -11.61 -1.70 -2.94
C VAL A 46 -12.70 -2.71 -2.65
N GLY A 47 -12.30 -3.91 -2.26
CA GLY A 47 -13.22 -5.01 -2.00
C GLY A 47 -13.56 -5.84 -3.23
N GLY A 48 -13.22 -5.36 -4.42
CA GLY A 48 -13.55 -5.98 -5.71
C GLY A 48 -14.80 -5.38 -6.35
N PHE A 49 -14.75 -5.16 -7.67
CA PHE A 49 -15.88 -4.65 -8.44
C PHE A 49 -17.00 -5.71 -8.56
N THR A 50 -16.63 -6.97 -8.75
CA THR A 50 -17.57 -8.09 -8.86
C THR A 50 -17.45 -9.06 -7.69
N GLY A 51 -18.57 -9.69 -7.32
CA GLY A 51 -18.63 -10.60 -6.18
C GLY A 51 -18.87 -9.88 -4.87
N GLY A 52 -18.70 -10.62 -3.75
CA GLY A 52 -18.87 -10.11 -2.39
C GLY A 52 -17.66 -10.46 -1.53
N PRO A 53 -16.92 -9.48 -1.04
CA PRO A 53 -15.76 -9.75 -0.22
C PRO A 53 -16.14 -10.33 1.14
N SER A 54 -15.34 -11.26 1.66
CA SER A 54 -15.45 -11.63 3.07
C SER A 54 -15.12 -10.44 3.96
N PRO A 55 -15.56 -10.43 5.23
CA PRO A 55 -15.26 -9.34 6.16
C PRO A 55 -13.76 -9.03 6.28
N GLU A 56 -12.94 -10.07 6.34
CA GLU A 56 -11.49 -9.93 6.44
C GLU A 56 -10.88 -9.40 5.13
N LEU A 57 -11.26 -9.96 3.98
CA LEU A 57 -10.75 -9.52 2.68
C LEU A 57 -11.04 -8.04 2.46
N LEU A 58 -12.28 -7.59 2.73
CA LEU A 58 -12.63 -6.18 2.61
C LEU A 58 -11.79 -5.31 3.53
N THR A 59 -11.60 -5.72 4.77
CA THR A 59 -10.78 -4.98 5.76
C THR A 59 -9.32 -4.89 5.32
N ARG A 60 -8.73 -6.00 4.87
CA ARG A 60 -7.37 -6.00 4.34
C ARG A 60 -7.25 -5.10 3.11
N TRP A 61 -8.24 -5.11 2.24
CA TRP A 61 -8.23 -4.23 1.06
C TRP A 61 -8.27 -2.75 1.43
N PHE A 62 -9.12 -2.37 2.41
CA PHE A 62 -9.12 -1.01 2.96
C PHE A 62 -7.76 -0.61 3.53
N GLN A 63 -7.08 -1.51 4.24
CA GLN A 63 -5.76 -1.28 4.80
C GLN A 63 -4.73 -0.94 3.72
N TYR A 64 -4.64 -1.75 2.68
CA TYR A 64 -3.71 -1.52 1.57
C TYR A 64 -4.08 -0.27 0.76
N ALA A 65 -5.35 -0.10 0.44
CA ALA A 65 -5.83 1.00 -0.39
C ALA A 65 -5.65 2.37 0.27
N ALA A 66 -5.66 2.44 1.60
CA ALA A 66 -5.36 3.69 2.32
C ALA A 66 -3.98 4.25 1.99
N PHE A 67 -3.04 3.38 1.60
CA PHE A 67 -1.68 3.73 1.18
C PHE A 67 -1.48 3.66 -0.35
N ALA A 68 -2.52 3.41 -1.13
CA ALA A 68 -2.44 3.46 -2.60
C ALA A 68 -2.69 4.88 -3.13
N PRO A 69 -2.27 5.23 -4.36
CA PRO A 69 -2.57 6.55 -4.94
C PRO A 69 -4.06 6.84 -5.02
N ILE A 70 -4.87 5.89 -5.48
CA ILE A 70 -6.33 5.97 -5.52
C ILE A 70 -6.92 5.04 -4.45
N PHE A 71 -7.82 5.59 -3.64
CA PHE A 71 -8.60 4.86 -2.64
C PHE A 71 -10.08 5.03 -2.96
N ARG A 72 -10.67 4.05 -3.62
CA ARG A 72 -12.04 4.08 -4.11
C ARG A 72 -12.77 2.79 -3.75
N ASP A 73 -13.79 2.89 -2.92
CA ASP A 73 -14.75 1.83 -2.68
C ASP A 73 -15.80 1.87 -3.80
N HIS A 74 -15.87 0.82 -4.60
CA HIS A 74 -16.75 0.73 -5.76
C HIS A 74 -17.04 -0.72 -6.16
N SER A 75 -18.30 -0.99 -6.46
CA SER A 75 -18.75 -2.29 -6.92
C SER A 75 -19.85 -2.17 -7.98
N GLN A 76 -20.10 -3.24 -8.73
CA GLN A 76 -21.22 -3.28 -9.67
C GLN A 76 -22.55 -3.26 -8.92
N LYS A 77 -23.61 -2.83 -9.60
CA LYS A 77 -24.95 -2.60 -9.04
C LYS A 77 -25.53 -3.78 -8.25
N ASP A 78 -25.30 -4.99 -8.70
CA ASP A 78 -25.90 -6.19 -8.13
C ASP A 78 -24.93 -6.99 -7.22
N SER A 79 -23.77 -6.42 -6.90
CA SER A 79 -22.84 -6.99 -5.92
C SER A 79 -23.37 -6.86 -4.50
N PRO A 80 -23.01 -7.79 -3.61
CA PRO A 80 -23.21 -7.61 -2.17
C PRO A 80 -22.57 -6.29 -1.70
N ARG A 81 -23.15 -5.73 -0.65
CA ARG A 81 -22.67 -4.48 -0.06
C ARG A 81 -21.23 -4.61 0.43
N ALA A 82 -20.40 -3.61 0.13
CA ALA A 82 -18.97 -3.56 0.49
C ALA A 82 -18.56 -2.24 1.15
N GLU A 83 -19.52 -1.39 1.54
CA GLU A 83 -19.23 -0.12 2.18
C GLU A 83 -18.52 -0.31 3.53
N PRO A 84 -17.79 0.70 4.03
CA PRO A 84 -16.97 0.58 5.24
C PRO A 84 -17.71 0.08 6.49
N TRP A 85 -19.01 0.30 6.57
CA TRP A 85 -19.84 -0.02 7.75
C TRP A 85 -20.47 -1.41 7.73
N VAL A 86 -20.32 -2.19 6.66
CA VAL A 86 -20.82 -3.57 6.65
C VAL A 86 -19.91 -4.50 7.47
N HIS A 87 -20.43 -5.65 7.89
CA HIS A 87 -19.74 -6.70 8.65
C HIS A 87 -19.48 -6.40 10.13
N GLY A 88 -20.27 -5.48 10.74
CA GLY A 88 -20.28 -5.28 12.18
C GLY A 88 -19.28 -4.26 12.72
N ALA A 89 -19.35 -4.02 14.03
CA ALA A 89 -18.66 -2.90 14.68
C ALA A 89 -17.13 -3.04 14.66
N GLU A 90 -16.61 -4.25 14.80
CA GLU A 90 -15.17 -4.50 14.79
C GLU A 90 -14.53 -4.10 13.45
N HIS A 91 -15.06 -4.64 12.35
CA HIS A 91 -14.57 -4.31 11.01
C HIS A 91 -14.77 -2.84 10.66
N LEU A 92 -15.90 -2.24 11.10
CA LEU A 92 -16.11 -0.81 10.93
C LEU A 92 -15.04 0.01 11.65
N ALA A 93 -14.71 -0.32 12.89
CA ALA A 93 -13.68 0.41 13.65
C ALA A 93 -12.32 0.38 12.95
N ILE A 94 -11.92 -0.79 12.45
CA ILE A 94 -10.67 -0.94 11.71
C ILE A 94 -10.69 -0.10 10.43
N ARG A 95 -11.71 -0.27 9.58
CA ARG A 95 -11.81 0.45 8.30
C ARG A 95 -11.89 1.96 8.49
N ARG A 96 -12.64 2.44 9.49
CA ARG A 96 -12.69 3.86 9.86
C ARG A 96 -11.30 4.40 10.17
N ARG A 97 -10.51 3.70 10.99
CA ARG A 97 -9.12 4.08 11.30
C ARG A 97 -8.30 4.30 10.03
N TYR A 98 -8.40 3.41 9.04
CA TYR A 98 -7.64 3.53 7.79
C TYR A 98 -8.17 4.62 6.85
N VAL A 99 -9.47 4.86 6.82
CA VAL A 99 -10.05 6.00 6.10
C VAL A 99 -9.58 7.32 6.74
N GLU A 100 -9.67 7.45 8.05
CA GLU A 100 -9.18 8.63 8.77
C GLU A 100 -7.67 8.83 8.55
N GLU A 101 -6.90 7.75 8.57
CA GLU A 101 -5.47 7.83 8.31
C GLU A 101 -5.16 8.27 6.87
N ARG A 102 -5.94 7.81 5.90
CA ARG A 102 -5.85 8.31 4.52
C ARG A 102 -6.03 9.82 4.44
N TYR A 103 -7.02 10.36 5.15
CA TYR A 103 -7.23 11.81 5.17
C TYR A 103 -6.08 12.55 5.85
N ARG A 104 -5.52 12.00 6.94
CA ARG A 104 -4.33 12.57 7.58
C ARG A 104 -3.12 12.60 6.66
N LEU A 105 -2.96 11.60 5.80
CA LEU A 105 -1.87 11.49 4.84
C LEU A 105 -2.07 12.35 3.56
N MET A 106 -3.20 13.00 3.36
CA MET A 106 -3.46 13.78 2.14
C MET A 106 -2.37 14.81 1.83
N PRO A 107 -1.84 15.60 2.79
CA PRO A 107 -0.74 16.52 2.49
C PRO A 107 0.53 15.82 2.01
N PHE A 108 0.85 14.66 2.58
CA PHE A 108 2.00 13.85 2.14
C PHE A 108 1.79 13.30 0.72
N ILE A 109 0.61 12.74 0.45
CA ILE A 109 0.27 12.21 -0.88
C ILE A 109 0.27 13.34 -1.92
N TYR A 110 -0.23 14.52 -1.55
CA TYR A 110 -0.18 15.70 -2.44
C TYR A 110 1.26 16.12 -2.74
N ALA A 111 2.15 16.10 -1.74
CA ALA A 111 3.56 16.39 -1.95
C ALA A 111 4.24 15.37 -2.89
N LEU A 112 3.87 14.09 -2.80
CA LEU A 112 4.33 13.06 -3.74
C LEU A 112 3.77 13.28 -5.15
N ALA A 113 2.55 13.72 -5.27
CA ALA A 113 1.92 14.07 -6.54
C ALA A 113 2.61 15.26 -7.21
N GLU A 114 2.93 16.28 -6.44
CA GLU A 114 3.69 17.44 -6.91
C GLU A 114 5.07 17.02 -7.39
N ALA A 115 5.79 16.22 -6.61
CA ALA A 115 7.08 15.67 -7.02
C ALA A 115 6.96 14.84 -8.31
N ASN A 116 5.96 13.94 -8.39
CA ASN A 116 5.69 13.15 -9.60
C ASN A 116 5.47 14.04 -10.84
N SER A 117 4.77 15.16 -10.70
CA SER A 117 4.51 16.07 -11.82
C SER A 117 5.79 16.69 -12.40
N ARG A 118 6.84 16.80 -11.61
CA ARG A 118 8.13 17.38 -12.02
C ARG A 118 9.15 16.33 -12.46
N THR A 119 9.18 15.19 -11.79
CA THR A 119 10.23 14.17 -11.99
C THR A 119 9.76 12.96 -12.78
N GLY A 120 8.46 12.68 -12.78
CA GLY A 120 7.90 11.43 -13.29
C GLY A 120 7.99 10.26 -12.31
N ASP A 121 8.63 10.42 -11.16
CA ASP A 121 8.77 9.35 -10.17
C ASP A 121 7.41 8.85 -9.69
N PRO A 122 7.16 7.53 -9.63
CA PRO A 122 5.87 7.00 -9.18
C PRO A 122 5.58 7.38 -7.72
N ILE A 123 4.31 7.61 -7.40
CA ILE A 123 3.85 7.82 -6.01
C ILE A 123 4.01 6.54 -5.21
N MET A 124 3.45 5.43 -5.71
CA MET A 124 3.59 4.08 -5.15
C MET A 124 4.66 3.34 -5.96
N ARG A 125 5.67 2.80 -5.27
CA ARG A 125 6.88 2.26 -5.91
C ARG A 125 7.18 0.85 -5.41
N PRO A 126 7.63 -0.07 -6.27
CA PRO A 126 8.25 -1.29 -5.77
C PRO A 126 9.52 -0.93 -4.97
N ILE A 127 9.82 -1.71 -3.93
CA ILE A 127 10.95 -1.40 -3.03
C ILE A 127 12.25 -1.22 -3.83
N LEU A 128 12.48 -2.07 -4.82
CA LEU A 128 13.67 -2.04 -5.67
C LEU A 128 13.91 -0.72 -6.42
N TYR A 129 12.86 0.11 -6.59
CA TYR A 129 12.97 1.40 -7.29
C TYR A 129 13.89 2.37 -6.54
N ASP A 130 13.68 2.49 -5.24
CA ASP A 130 14.48 3.37 -4.37
C ASP A 130 15.64 2.61 -3.70
N TYR A 131 15.56 1.26 -3.63
CA TYR A 131 16.46 0.38 -2.87
C TYR A 131 16.85 -0.85 -3.71
N PRO A 132 17.70 -0.68 -4.73
CA PRO A 132 18.06 -1.77 -5.66
C PRO A 132 18.81 -2.92 -5.00
N GLU A 133 19.38 -2.72 -3.81
CA GLU A 133 20.00 -3.79 -3.02
C GLU A 133 19.00 -4.89 -2.64
N THR A 134 17.69 -4.62 -2.65
CA THR A 134 16.66 -5.61 -2.38
C THR A 134 16.66 -6.78 -3.36
N LEU A 135 17.16 -6.58 -4.57
CA LEU A 135 17.31 -7.64 -5.57
C LEU A 135 18.30 -8.73 -5.17
N LYS A 136 19.18 -8.46 -4.19
CA LYS A 136 20.22 -9.39 -3.73
C LYS A 136 19.81 -10.24 -2.55
N VAL A 137 18.61 -10.05 -2.06
CA VAL A 137 18.11 -10.71 -0.85
C VAL A 137 16.86 -11.52 -1.21
N ASP A 138 16.80 -12.75 -0.71
CA ASP A 138 15.62 -13.59 -0.85
C ASP A 138 14.52 -13.11 0.10
N CYS A 139 13.70 -12.20 -0.42
CA CYS A 139 12.58 -11.61 0.30
C CYS A 139 11.41 -11.39 -0.66
N ASP A 140 10.24 -11.93 -0.29
CA ASP A 140 9.03 -11.75 -1.06
C ASP A 140 8.45 -10.34 -0.86
N THR A 141 8.63 -9.50 -1.85
CA THR A 141 8.13 -8.11 -1.87
C THR A 141 6.80 -7.94 -2.60
N SER A 142 6.13 -9.03 -2.99
CA SER A 142 4.92 -8.98 -3.84
C SER A 142 3.78 -8.14 -3.25
N MET A 143 3.70 -8.03 -1.92
CA MET A 143 2.73 -7.21 -1.19
C MET A 143 3.41 -6.08 -0.38
N GLN A 144 4.65 -5.75 -0.72
CA GLN A 144 5.42 -4.71 -0.06
C GLN A 144 5.79 -3.63 -1.07
N PHE A 145 5.63 -2.37 -0.69
CA PHE A 145 5.90 -1.23 -1.56
C PHE A 145 6.25 0.02 -0.76
N THR A 146 6.80 1.01 -1.42
CA THR A 146 7.04 2.32 -0.80
C THR A 146 6.10 3.40 -1.35
N LEU A 147 5.83 4.41 -0.53
CA LEU A 147 5.31 5.69 -0.97
C LEU A 147 6.45 6.70 -0.99
N GLY A 148 6.86 7.06 -2.20
CA GLY A 148 7.93 8.03 -2.42
C GLY A 148 9.28 7.65 -1.80
N GLY A 149 9.54 6.36 -1.54
CA GLY A 149 10.75 5.89 -0.86
C GLY A 149 10.83 6.25 0.63
N LYS A 150 9.74 6.77 1.21
CA LYS A 150 9.72 7.32 2.59
C LYS A 150 8.87 6.52 3.56
N LEU A 151 7.73 6.02 3.11
CA LEU A 151 6.91 5.07 3.84
C LEU A 151 7.06 3.71 3.19
N LEU A 152 7.35 2.67 3.95
CA LEU A 152 7.35 1.28 3.53
C LEU A 152 6.09 0.60 4.07
N VAL A 153 5.21 0.17 3.17
CA VAL A 153 4.09 -0.72 3.50
C VAL A 153 4.59 -2.15 3.34
N ALA A 154 4.54 -2.92 4.42
CA ALA A 154 5.16 -4.25 4.50
C ALA A 154 4.11 -5.33 4.78
N GLY A 155 3.19 -5.54 3.86
CA GLY A 155 2.16 -6.57 3.99
C GLY A 155 2.66 -7.97 3.68
N SER A 156 1.91 -8.97 4.17
CA SER A 156 2.15 -10.38 3.88
C SER A 156 1.86 -10.72 2.43
N ALA A 157 2.72 -11.50 1.80
CA ALA A 157 2.49 -12.08 0.47
C ALA A 157 1.27 -13.04 0.43
N LYS A 158 0.86 -13.53 1.60
CA LYS A 158 -0.30 -14.40 1.78
C LYS A 158 -1.27 -13.78 2.78
N PRO A 159 -1.96 -12.67 2.44
CA PRO A 159 -2.86 -12.00 3.36
C PRO A 159 -4.08 -12.86 3.75
N GLU A 160 -4.41 -13.86 2.95
CA GLU A 160 -5.48 -14.84 3.19
C GLU A 160 -5.12 -15.92 4.23
N SER A 161 -3.83 -16.09 4.49
CA SER A 161 -3.32 -17.12 5.42
C SER A 161 -2.23 -16.49 6.31
N PRO A 162 -2.65 -15.73 7.33
CA PRO A 162 -1.72 -14.96 8.12
C PRO A 162 -0.81 -15.89 8.95
N ALA A 163 0.44 -15.98 8.55
CA ALA A 163 1.52 -16.62 9.28
C ALA A 163 2.66 -15.61 9.44
N THR A 164 3.59 -15.89 10.32
CA THR A 164 4.82 -15.07 10.42
C THR A 164 5.53 -15.02 9.08
N TYR A 165 5.88 -13.83 8.63
CA TYR A 165 6.54 -13.57 7.36
C TYR A 165 7.66 -12.55 7.53
N LYS A 166 8.49 -12.40 6.50
CA LYS A 166 9.59 -11.45 6.52
C LYS A 166 9.23 -10.15 5.80
N ALA A 167 9.39 -9.03 6.49
CA ALA A 167 9.42 -7.73 5.86
C ALA A 167 10.84 -7.39 5.41
N CYS A 168 10.96 -6.85 4.20
CA CYS A 168 12.21 -6.44 3.62
C CYS A 168 12.48 -4.98 3.98
N LEU A 169 13.24 -4.74 5.03
CA LEU A 169 13.64 -3.38 5.42
C LEU A 169 14.94 -3.00 4.70
N PRO A 170 14.89 -2.03 3.76
CA PRO A 170 16.09 -1.52 3.12
C PRO A 170 17.07 -0.90 4.12
N ALA A 171 18.32 -0.77 3.73
CA ALA A 171 19.35 -0.16 4.56
C ALA A 171 18.96 1.24 5.04
N GLY A 172 19.21 1.53 6.31
CA GLY A 172 18.86 2.78 6.96
C GLY A 172 18.03 2.57 8.23
N GLY A 173 17.75 3.65 8.93
CA GLY A 173 16.89 3.61 10.11
C GLY A 173 15.42 3.63 9.71
N TRP A 174 14.62 2.80 10.38
CA TRP A 174 13.18 2.73 10.19
C TRP A 174 12.44 2.79 11.53
N TYR A 175 11.29 3.43 11.53
CA TYR A 175 10.42 3.57 12.68
C TYR A 175 9.04 2.98 12.35
N ASP A 176 8.45 2.28 13.29
CA ASP A 176 7.06 1.85 13.17
C ASP A 176 6.15 3.07 13.04
N TYR A 177 5.32 3.08 12.00
CA TYR A 177 4.46 4.21 11.66
C TYR A 177 3.40 4.50 12.73
N TRP A 178 2.89 3.44 13.37
CA TRP A 178 1.78 3.54 14.30
C TRP A 178 2.22 3.94 15.71
N THR A 179 3.39 3.50 16.12
CA THR A 179 3.92 3.69 17.48
C THR A 179 5.07 4.70 17.58
N GLY A 180 5.75 4.95 16.48
CA GLY A 180 6.97 5.76 16.45
C GLY A 180 8.20 5.03 17.02
N ALA A 181 8.10 3.76 17.39
CA ALA A 181 9.22 2.98 17.90
C ALA A 181 10.27 2.71 16.82
N ALA A 182 11.55 2.77 17.16
CA ALA A 182 12.61 2.34 16.26
C ALA A 182 12.53 0.83 16.04
N VAL A 183 12.58 0.41 14.77
CA VAL A 183 12.40 -1.00 14.35
C VAL A 183 13.71 -1.61 13.89
N SER A 184 14.50 -0.88 13.11
CA SER A 184 15.84 -1.31 12.71
C SER A 184 16.91 -0.60 13.52
N GLY A 185 17.97 -1.32 13.82
CA GLY A 185 19.10 -0.77 14.57
C GLY A 185 19.73 0.39 13.82
N GLN A 186 20.31 1.31 14.58
CA GLN A 186 21.00 2.50 14.05
C GLN A 186 22.29 2.17 13.28
N ALA A 187 22.56 0.91 13.01
CA ALA A 187 23.74 0.47 12.25
C ALA A 187 23.62 0.83 10.75
N ALA A 188 23.32 2.10 10.49
CA ALA A 188 23.36 2.66 9.14
C ALA A 188 24.76 2.57 8.48
N ALA A 189 25.76 2.09 9.19
CA ALA A 189 27.11 1.96 8.67
C ALA A 189 27.27 0.82 7.63
N ASP A 190 26.49 -0.26 7.73
CA ASP A 190 26.72 -1.45 6.93
C ASP A 190 25.90 -1.54 5.63
N ARG A 191 24.98 -0.60 5.38
CA ARG A 191 24.15 -0.55 4.14
C ARG A 191 23.56 -1.91 3.73
N LYS A 192 23.17 -2.71 4.71
CA LYS A 192 22.56 -4.01 4.46
C LYS A 192 21.06 -3.92 4.68
N MET A 193 20.30 -4.64 3.85
CA MET A 193 18.91 -4.90 4.08
C MET A 193 18.72 -5.80 5.30
N GLU A 194 17.72 -5.51 6.12
CA GLU A 194 17.31 -6.36 7.22
C GLU A 194 16.00 -7.10 6.88
N LEU A 195 15.90 -8.35 7.33
CA LEU A 195 14.68 -9.14 7.26
C LEU A 195 14.03 -9.13 8.65
N LEU A 196 12.89 -8.46 8.76
CA LEU A 196 12.15 -8.35 10.02
C LEU A 196 11.03 -9.40 10.05
N ASP A 197 11.04 -10.26 11.06
CA ASP A 197 9.93 -11.20 11.28
C ASP A 197 8.70 -10.46 11.82
N LEU A 198 7.61 -10.56 11.08
CA LEU A 198 6.32 -9.95 11.42
C LEU A 198 5.25 -11.01 11.63
N THR A 199 4.52 -10.90 12.73
CA THR A 199 3.32 -11.70 12.98
C THR A 199 2.10 -10.85 12.61
N PRO A 200 1.31 -11.24 11.60
CA PRO A 200 0.14 -10.47 11.20
C PRO A 200 -0.92 -10.39 12.28
N VAL A 201 -1.50 -9.22 12.45
CA VAL A 201 -2.69 -8.99 13.27
C VAL A 201 -3.80 -8.38 12.41
N PRO A 202 -5.09 -8.68 12.68
CA PRO A 202 -6.18 -8.29 11.79
C PRO A 202 -6.35 -6.78 11.62
N ASP A 203 -6.06 -6.01 12.66
CA ASP A 203 -6.32 -4.57 12.71
C ASP A 203 -5.12 -3.70 12.32
N VAL A 204 -3.93 -4.29 12.12
CA VAL A 204 -2.72 -3.55 11.77
C VAL A 204 -2.08 -4.06 10.49
N LEU A 205 -1.95 -3.18 9.51
CA LEU A 205 -1.04 -3.33 8.39
C LEU A 205 0.32 -2.75 8.81
N PRO A 206 1.41 -3.53 8.80
CA PRO A 206 2.74 -3.00 9.13
C PRO A 206 3.16 -1.92 8.12
N VAL A 207 3.51 -0.76 8.66
CA VAL A 207 4.00 0.38 7.90
C VAL A 207 5.19 0.97 8.65
N PHE A 208 6.24 1.33 7.93
CA PHE A 208 7.46 1.89 8.50
C PHE A 208 7.80 3.23 7.86
N VAL A 209 8.33 4.13 8.67
CA VAL A 209 8.79 5.46 8.25
C VAL A 209 10.31 5.45 8.21
N ARG A 210 10.89 5.88 7.09
CA ARG A 210 12.34 6.04 6.98
C ARG A 210 12.85 7.17 7.88
N ALA A 211 13.96 6.95 8.57
CA ALA A 211 14.63 7.97 9.35
C ALA A 211 14.95 9.22 8.49
N GLY A 212 14.79 10.40 9.08
CA GLY A 212 14.98 11.68 8.38
C GLY A 212 13.82 12.10 7.47
N THR A 213 12.73 11.33 7.44
CA THR A 213 11.53 11.71 6.69
C THR A 213 10.76 12.81 7.41
N VAL A 214 10.41 13.87 6.68
CA VAL A 214 9.36 14.80 7.08
C VAL A 214 8.05 14.31 6.48
N LEU A 215 7.11 13.98 7.34
CA LEU A 215 5.79 13.47 6.96
C LEU A 215 4.72 14.52 7.28
N PRO A 216 4.31 15.36 6.31
CA PRO A 216 3.22 16.30 6.54
C PRO A 216 1.90 15.55 6.73
N ARG A 217 1.19 15.86 7.80
CA ARG A 217 -0.12 15.28 8.17
C ARG A 217 -1.07 16.38 8.61
N GLN A 218 -2.36 16.14 8.39
CA GLN A 218 -3.44 17.02 8.84
C GLN A 218 -3.98 16.56 10.19
#